data_4cf5580b9a641ffff4c31e44fadeccc2
#
_entry.id   4cf5580b9a641ffff4c31e44fadeccc2
#
_cell.length_a   1.000
_cell.length_b   1.000
_cell.length_c   1.000
_cell.angle_alpha   90.00
_cell.angle_beta   90.00
_cell.angle_gamma   90.00
#
_symmetry.space_group_name_H-M   'P 1'
#
loop_
_entity.id
_entity.type
_entity.pdbx_description
1 polymer ?
#
loop_
_entity_poly.entity_id
_entity_poly.type
_entity_poly.pdbx_seq_one_letter_code
_entity_poly.pdbx_strand_id
1 'polypeptide(L)'
;KKAVLDAHIDTIGFAVSEICDGGFVKVTNLGGIDPFILPSARVKLYGKKVIDGVFTSVHPHLASASDKSELKISDLYVDTALSDENLRKYVEIGTPGTFAMPVCMLENRVVASHSLDDKACAATLLEACKILLICGKEPECDLYIHLSVGEEKTGLGAATLPYVIPDADACIVTDVNFAKCAGVKDY
;
A
#
# COMPACT_ATOMS: atom_id res chain seq x y z
N LYS A 1 8.25 18.55 28.03
CA LYS A 1 7.70 18.76 26.67
C LYS A 1 7.55 17.43 26.00
N LYS A 2 6.53 17.31 25.12
CA LYS A 2 6.24 16.11 24.35
C LYS A 2 6.38 16.42 22.87
N ALA A 3 7.23 15.68 22.17
CA ALA A 3 7.37 15.75 20.72
C ALA A 3 6.96 14.42 20.09
N VAL A 4 6.23 14.49 19.00
CA VAL A 4 5.77 13.31 18.24
C VAL A 4 6.42 13.33 16.86
N LEU A 5 6.93 12.18 16.44
CA LEU A 5 7.35 11.90 15.08
C LEU A 5 6.32 10.93 14.48
N ASP A 6 5.70 11.32 13.38
CA ASP A 6 4.65 10.53 12.74
C ASP A 6 5.04 10.10 11.33
N ALA A 7 4.73 8.84 10.99
CA ALA A 7 4.81 8.26 9.67
C ALA A 7 3.76 7.17 9.56
N HIS A 8 3.13 7.00 8.40
CA HIS A 8 2.14 5.93 8.26
C HIS A 8 2.77 4.59 7.84
N ILE A 9 2.11 3.50 8.22
CA ILE A 9 2.59 2.13 7.93
C ILE A 9 1.63 1.31 7.08
N ASP A 10 0.43 1.82 6.82
CA ASP A 10 -0.45 1.21 5.83
C ASP A 10 0.07 1.48 4.41
N THR A 11 -0.51 0.82 3.44
CA THR A 11 -0.14 0.94 2.03
C THR A 11 -1.37 0.70 1.18
N ILE A 12 -1.39 1.25 -0.02
CA ILE A 12 -2.43 0.95 -1.00
C ILE A 12 -2.57 -0.54 -1.24
N GLY A 13 -3.79 -0.97 -1.46
CA GLY A 13 -4.12 -2.36 -1.72
C GLY A 13 -5.53 -2.49 -2.26
N PHE A 14 -6.10 -3.66 -2.15
CA PHE A 14 -7.45 -3.93 -2.63
C PHE A 14 -8.14 -4.96 -1.76
N ALA A 15 -9.45 -5.08 -1.91
CA ALA A 15 -10.24 -6.14 -1.29
C ALA A 15 -11.08 -6.87 -2.33
N VAL A 16 -11.29 -8.15 -2.15
CA VAL A 16 -12.16 -8.95 -3.01
C VAL A 16 -13.59 -8.44 -2.91
N SER A 17 -14.16 -8.05 -4.05
CA SER A 17 -15.53 -7.57 -4.17
C SER A 17 -16.48 -8.64 -4.74
N GLU A 18 -15.96 -9.57 -5.55
CA GLU A 18 -16.74 -10.64 -6.17
C GLU A 18 -15.86 -11.86 -6.40
N ILE A 19 -16.42 -13.06 -6.20
CA ILE A 19 -15.77 -14.33 -6.56
C ILE A 19 -16.45 -14.85 -7.83
N CYS A 20 -15.70 -14.84 -8.91
CA CYS A 20 -16.16 -15.29 -10.23
C CYS A 20 -15.85 -16.75 -10.46
N ASP A 21 -16.47 -17.35 -11.49
CA ASP A 21 -16.19 -18.71 -11.90
C ASP A 21 -14.82 -18.82 -12.58
N GLY A 22 -14.23 -20.02 -12.59
CA GLY A 22 -12.95 -20.28 -13.24
C GLY A 22 -11.72 -19.84 -12.43
N GLY A 23 -11.87 -19.59 -11.13
CA GLY A 23 -10.73 -19.19 -10.26
C GLY A 23 -10.41 -17.72 -10.28
N PHE A 24 -11.32 -16.88 -10.76
CA PHE A 24 -11.15 -15.42 -10.82
C PHE A 24 -11.83 -14.70 -9.68
N VAL A 25 -11.29 -13.54 -9.30
CA VAL A 25 -11.97 -12.61 -8.40
C VAL A 25 -11.93 -11.19 -8.99
N LYS A 26 -12.98 -10.42 -8.71
CA LYS A 26 -12.93 -8.95 -8.86
C LYS A 26 -12.55 -8.31 -7.53
N VAL A 27 -12.01 -7.11 -7.62
CA VAL A 27 -11.55 -6.38 -6.45
C VAL A 27 -12.01 -4.93 -6.48
N THR A 28 -12.02 -4.31 -5.31
CA THR A 28 -12.15 -2.87 -5.13
C THR A 28 -10.89 -2.32 -4.50
N ASN A 29 -10.51 -1.11 -4.85
CA ASN A 29 -9.30 -0.47 -4.33
C ASN A 29 -9.44 -0.06 -2.86
N LEU A 30 -8.32 -0.15 -2.16
CA LEU A 30 -8.08 0.45 -0.85
C LEU A 30 -6.92 1.43 -1.04
N GLY A 31 -7.23 2.74 -1.02
CA GLY A 31 -6.28 3.79 -1.40
C GLY A 31 -6.28 4.10 -2.91
N GLY A 32 -5.36 4.94 -3.32
CA GLY A 32 -5.23 5.42 -4.70
C GLY A 32 -4.47 4.44 -5.59
N ILE A 33 -5.16 3.69 -6.44
CA ILE A 33 -4.52 2.75 -7.38
C ILE A 33 -4.83 3.20 -8.80
N ASP A 34 -3.79 3.34 -9.63
CA ASP A 34 -3.93 3.54 -11.06
C ASP A 34 -4.22 2.20 -11.77
N PRO A 35 -5.40 2.00 -12.35
CA PRO A 35 -5.75 0.75 -13.01
C PRO A 35 -4.87 0.40 -14.22
N PHE A 36 -4.23 1.39 -14.84
CA PHE A 36 -3.40 1.16 -16.04
C PHE A 36 -2.11 0.39 -15.75
N ILE A 37 -1.62 0.42 -14.51
CA ILE A 37 -0.39 -0.29 -14.12
C ILE A 37 -0.68 -1.73 -13.62
N LEU A 38 -1.95 -2.10 -13.46
CA LEU A 38 -2.34 -3.37 -12.86
C LEU A 38 -2.21 -4.59 -13.78
N PRO A 39 -2.54 -4.54 -15.08
CA PRO A 39 -2.47 -5.71 -15.94
C PRO A 39 -1.10 -6.39 -15.87
N SER A 40 -1.08 -7.69 -15.56
CA SER A 40 0.11 -8.52 -15.32
C SER A 40 0.80 -8.31 -13.95
N ALA A 41 0.31 -7.43 -13.09
CA ALA A 41 0.84 -7.27 -11.75
C ALA A 41 0.56 -8.52 -10.91
N ARG A 42 1.60 -9.04 -10.25
CA ARG A 42 1.47 -10.14 -9.30
C ARG A 42 0.95 -9.62 -7.97
N VAL A 43 0.09 -10.40 -7.34
CA VAL A 43 -0.58 -10.02 -6.09
C VAL A 43 -0.67 -11.19 -5.12
N LYS A 44 -0.99 -10.86 -3.87
CA LYS A 44 -1.33 -11.81 -2.81
C LYS A 44 -2.67 -11.46 -2.22
N LEU A 45 -3.53 -12.46 -2.08
CA LEU A 45 -4.80 -12.39 -1.35
C LEU A 45 -4.60 -13.04 0.02
N TYR A 46 -4.95 -12.34 1.08
CA TYR A 46 -4.78 -12.78 2.47
C TYR A 46 -6.08 -13.35 3.03
N GLY A 47 -6.51 -14.48 2.47
CA GLY A 47 -7.65 -15.24 2.96
C GLY A 47 -7.27 -16.21 4.08
N LYS A 48 -7.97 -17.35 4.21
CA LYS A 48 -7.63 -18.41 5.18
C LYS A 48 -6.21 -18.96 4.98
N LYS A 49 -5.68 -18.81 3.80
CA LYS A 49 -4.26 -18.91 3.47
C LYS A 49 -3.90 -17.83 2.46
N VAL A 50 -2.62 -17.54 2.32
CA VAL A 50 -2.14 -16.60 1.28
C VAL A 50 -2.26 -17.29 -0.07
N ILE A 51 -2.91 -16.61 -1.01
CA ILE A 51 -3.08 -17.05 -2.41
C ILE A 51 -2.32 -16.08 -3.30
N ASP A 52 -1.46 -16.60 -4.14
CA ASP A 52 -0.85 -15.81 -5.21
C ASP A 52 -1.84 -15.66 -6.37
N GLY A 53 -1.81 -14.51 -7.03
CA GLY A 53 -2.62 -14.21 -8.20
C GLY A 53 -1.94 -13.23 -9.12
N VAL A 54 -2.56 -13.03 -10.28
CA VAL A 54 -2.08 -12.07 -11.29
C VAL A 54 -3.28 -11.26 -11.79
N PHE A 55 -3.12 -9.94 -11.83
CA PHE A 55 -4.12 -9.10 -12.48
C PHE A 55 -4.19 -9.38 -13.98
N THR A 56 -5.40 -9.59 -14.46
CA THR A 56 -5.70 -9.77 -15.88
C THR A 56 -6.86 -8.87 -16.31
N SER A 57 -6.92 -8.58 -17.60
CA SER A 57 -8.01 -7.83 -18.22
C SER A 57 -8.61 -8.61 -19.38
N VAL A 58 -9.76 -8.19 -19.85
CA VAL A 58 -10.31 -8.73 -21.11
C VAL A 58 -9.33 -8.45 -22.24
N HIS A 59 -8.97 -9.49 -22.99
CA HIS A 59 -8.02 -9.36 -24.08
C HIS A 59 -8.55 -8.37 -25.13
N PRO A 60 -7.72 -7.45 -25.67
CA PRO A 60 -8.18 -6.43 -26.63
C PRO A 60 -8.92 -6.96 -27.85
N HIS A 61 -8.60 -8.19 -28.29
CA HIS A 61 -9.30 -8.84 -29.41
C HIS A 61 -10.69 -9.36 -29.06
N LEU A 62 -11.00 -9.47 -27.76
CA LEU A 62 -12.31 -9.92 -27.26
C LEU A 62 -13.14 -8.75 -26.72
N ALA A 63 -12.52 -7.58 -26.53
CA ALA A 63 -13.18 -6.37 -26.08
C ALA A 63 -14.02 -5.76 -27.21
N SER A 64 -15.22 -5.33 -26.92
CA SER A 64 -16.05 -4.61 -27.89
C SER A 64 -15.49 -3.20 -28.15
N ALA A 65 -15.82 -2.62 -29.31
CA ALA A 65 -15.37 -1.27 -29.68
C ALA A 65 -15.89 -0.17 -28.70
N SER A 66 -16.93 -0.49 -27.92
CA SER A 66 -17.51 0.36 -26.88
C SER A 66 -16.70 0.37 -25.58
N ASP A 67 -15.81 -0.59 -25.36
CA ASP A 67 -15.05 -0.78 -24.12
C ASP A 67 -13.77 0.09 -24.04
N LYS A 68 -13.63 1.06 -24.94
CA LYS A 68 -12.54 2.06 -24.92
C LYS A 68 -12.78 3.21 -23.92
N SER A 69 -13.72 3.04 -22.99
CA SER A 69 -13.88 3.92 -21.84
C SER A 69 -12.67 3.80 -20.90
N GLU A 70 -12.52 4.75 -20.04
CA GLU A 70 -11.50 4.80 -19.00
C GLU A 70 -11.44 3.48 -18.20
N LEU A 71 -10.28 2.82 -18.22
CA LEU A 71 -10.07 1.56 -17.51
C LEU A 71 -10.28 1.76 -16.00
N LYS A 72 -11.14 0.94 -15.41
CA LYS A 72 -11.41 0.94 -13.96
C LYS A 72 -10.93 -0.35 -13.33
N ILE A 73 -10.64 -0.32 -12.04
CA ILE A 73 -10.24 -1.53 -11.30
C ILE A 73 -11.33 -2.61 -11.33
N SER A 74 -12.60 -2.21 -11.39
CA SER A 74 -13.75 -3.11 -11.53
C SER A 74 -13.79 -3.88 -12.84
N ASP A 75 -13.04 -3.43 -13.85
CA ASP A 75 -12.96 -4.09 -15.18
C ASP A 75 -11.85 -5.14 -15.22
N LEU A 76 -11.06 -5.22 -14.16
CA LEU A 76 -9.95 -6.14 -14.02
C LEU A 76 -10.35 -7.34 -13.16
N TYR A 77 -9.64 -8.43 -13.38
CA TYR A 77 -9.78 -9.66 -12.60
C TYR A 77 -8.42 -10.04 -12.01
N VAL A 78 -8.44 -10.72 -10.88
CA VAL A 78 -7.27 -11.45 -10.39
C VAL A 78 -7.48 -12.92 -10.71
N ASP A 79 -6.59 -13.46 -11.53
CA ASP A 79 -6.50 -14.88 -11.81
C ASP A 79 -5.69 -15.56 -10.71
N THR A 80 -6.29 -16.52 -10.03
CA THR A 80 -5.63 -17.28 -8.95
C THR A 80 -5.21 -18.68 -9.40
N ALA A 81 -5.59 -19.09 -10.59
CA ALA A 81 -5.42 -20.46 -11.14
C ALA A 81 -5.99 -21.58 -10.24
N LEU A 82 -6.83 -21.23 -9.26
CA LEU A 82 -7.51 -22.21 -8.40
C LEU A 82 -8.79 -22.72 -9.05
N SER A 83 -9.23 -23.92 -8.66
CA SER A 83 -10.60 -24.34 -8.92
C SER A 83 -11.58 -23.52 -8.08
N ASP A 84 -12.82 -23.36 -8.55
CA ASP A 84 -13.86 -22.60 -7.84
C ASP A 84 -14.07 -23.09 -6.40
N GLU A 85 -14.03 -24.41 -6.21
CA GLU A 85 -14.14 -25.00 -4.87
C GLU A 85 -13.02 -24.53 -3.94
N ASN A 86 -11.77 -24.59 -4.41
CA ASN A 86 -10.61 -24.19 -3.62
C ASN A 86 -10.57 -22.68 -3.42
N LEU A 87 -10.95 -21.89 -4.41
CA LEU A 87 -11.02 -20.44 -4.28
C LEU A 87 -12.00 -20.05 -3.15
N ARG A 88 -13.26 -20.54 -3.23
CA ARG A 88 -14.30 -20.27 -2.22
C ARG A 88 -13.98 -20.84 -0.83
N LYS A 89 -13.12 -21.84 -0.75
CA LYS A 89 -12.63 -22.38 0.52
C LYS A 89 -11.68 -21.42 1.25
N TYR A 90 -10.86 -20.67 0.50
CA TYR A 90 -9.79 -19.85 1.07
C TYR A 90 -10.04 -18.35 0.99
N VAL A 91 -10.86 -17.90 0.07
CA VAL A 91 -11.12 -16.48 -0.21
C VAL A 91 -12.60 -16.19 -0.03
N GLU A 92 -12.91 -15.06 0.58
CA GLU A 92 -14.27 -14.54 0.73
C GLU A 92 -14.33 -13.07 0.32
N ILE A 93 -15.54 -12.55 0.11
CA ILE A 93 -15.73 -11.11 -0.14
C ILE A 93 -15.17 -10.32 1.04
N GLY A 94 -14.40 -9.28 0.75
CA GLY A 94 -13.67 -8.50 1.75
C GLY A 94 -12.26 -9.02 2.03
N THR A 95 -11.84 -10.18 1.50
CA THR A 95 -10.46 -10.65 1.63
C THR A 95 -9.50 -9.59 1.11
N PRO A 96 -8.56 -9.09 1.95
CA PRO A 96 -7.60 -8.09 1.54
C PRO A 96 -6.52 -8.67 0.62
N GLY A 97 -5.99 -7.83 -0.23
CA GLY A 97 -4.88 -8.17 -1.11
C GLY A 97 -3.90 -7.02 -1.30
N THR A 98 -2.68 -7.36 -1.66
CA THR A 98 -1.62 -6.40 -1.94
C THR A 98 -0.75 -6.86 -3.11
N PHE A 99 0.10 -5.96 -3.58
CA PHE A 99 1.05 -6.25 -4.65
C PHE A 99 2.16 -7.18 -4.16
N ALA A 100 2.53 -8.16 -4.98
CA ALA A 100 3.57 -9.15 -4.68
C ALA A 100 4.92 -8.75 -5.32
N MET A 101 5.28 -7.48 -5.18
CA MET A 101 6.56 -6.97 -5.67
C MET A 101 7.62 -7.07 -4.57
N PRO A 102 8.68 -7.87 -4.76
CA PRO A 102 9.78 -7.93 -3.81
C PRO A 102 10.57 -6.63 -3.81
N VAL A 103 11.26 -6.37 -2.71
CA VAL A 103 12.25 -5.28 -2.66
C VAL A 103 13.32 -5.55 -3.71
N CYS A 104 13.58 -4.58 -4.56
CA CYS A 104 14.55 -4.65 -5.66
C CYS A 104 15.60 -3.55 -5.51
N MET A 105 16.87 -3.93 -5.59
CA MET A 105 17.97 -2.97 -5.68
C MET A 105 18.26 -2.70 -7.14
N LEU A 106 18.12 -1.45 -7.53
CA LEU A 106 18.47 -0.97 -8.85
C LEU A 106 19.89 -0.39 -8.85
N GLU A 107 20.36 0.06 -10.02
CA GLU A 107 21.64 0.76 -10.11
C GLU A 107 21.68 2.03 -9.23
N ASN A 108 22.88 2.49 -8.90
CA ASN A 108 23.13 3.67 -8.08
C ASN A 108 22.50 3.60 -6.67
N ARG A 109 22.34 2.40 -6.11
CA ARG A 109 21.74 2.15 -4.78
C ARG A 109 20.27 2.61 -4.65
N VAL A 110 19.54 2.65 -5.75
CA VAL A 110 18.12 2.94 -5.75
C VAL A 110 17.34 1.70 -5.34
N VAL A 111 16.41 1.84 -4.42
CA VAL A 111 15.51 0.78 -3.98
C VAL A 111 14.15 0.96 -4.65
N ALA A 112 13.61 -0.11 -5.20
CA ALA A 112 12.26 -0.17 -5.71
C ALA A 112 11.45 -1.17 -4.89
N SER A 113 10.26 -0.78 -4.42
CA SER A 113 9.33 -1.61 -3.68
C SER A 113 7.92 -1.00 -3.73
N HIS A 114 6.90 -1.80 -3.49
CA HIS A 114 5.51 -1.35 -3.48
C HIS A 114 5.08 -0.61 -2.20
N SER A 115 5.90 -0.59 -1.17
CA SER A 115 5.54 -0.06 0.15
C SER A 115 6.53 0.98 0.67
N LEU A 116 7.28 1.64 -0.22
CA LEU A 116 8.18 2.72 0.21
C LEU A 116 7.40 3.90 0.76
N ASP A 117 6.22 4.12 0.23
CA ASP A 117 5.18 4.96 0.76
C ASP A 117 4.41 4.18 1.87
N ASP A 118 4.50 4.52 3.16
CA ASP A 118 5.49 5.45 3.75
C ASP A 118 6.44 4.69 4.71
N LYS A 119 6.66 3.41 4.46
CA LYS A 119 7.57 2.59 5.29
C LYS A 119 9.02 3.07 5.25
N ALA A 120 9.38 3.85 4.23
CA ALA A 120 10.69 4.48 4.16
C ALA A 120 10.86 5.52 5.27
N CYS A 121 9.88 6.40 5.47
CA CYS A 121 9.92 7.38 6.55
C CYS A 121 9.78 6.71 7.92
N ALA A 122 8.88 5.73 8.07
CA ALA A 122 8.76 4.97 9.30
C ALA A 122 10.10 4.34 9.71
N ALA A 123 10.81 3.71 8.78
CA ALA A 123 12.15 3.16 9.02
C ALA A 123 13.18 4.25 9.37
N THR A 124 13.10 5.40 8.70
CA THR A 124 13.98 6.55 8.97
C THR A 124 13.80 7.09 10.38
N LEU A 125 12.56 7.23 10.86
CA LEU A 125 12.27 7.68 12.21
C LEU A 125 12.81 6.71 13.27
N LEU A 126 12.61 5.41 13.05
CA LEU A 126 13.13 4.38 13.95
C LEU A 126 14.66 4.37 13.99
N GLU A 127 15.33 4.49 12.85
CA GLU A 127 16.79 4.52 12.79
C GLU A 127 17.35 5.81 13.38
N ALA A 128 16.69 6.96 13.21
CA ALA A 128 17.08 8.21 13.86
C ALA A 128 17.05 8.09 15.39
N CYS A 129 16.00 7.50 15.95
CA CYS A 129 15.92 7.26 17.40
C CYS A 129 16.99 6.26 17.87
N LYS A 130 17.25 5.21 17.12
CA LYS A 130 18.31 4.26 17.42
C LYS A 130 19.69 4.92 17.42
N ILE A 131 19.97 5.83 16.47
CA ILE A 131 21.22 6.59 16.42
C ILE A 131 21.36 7.47 17.67
N LEU A 132 20.29 8.16 18.10
CA LEU A 132 20.33 8.96 19.34
C LEU A 132 20.74 8.09 20.55
N LEU A 133 20.13 6.93 20.70
CA LEU A 133 20.43 5.98 21.78
C LEU A 133 21.90 5.50 21.73
N ILE A 134 22.39 5.12 20.55
CA ILE A 134 23.77 4.65 20.36
C ILE A 134 24.78 5.76 20.67
N CYS A 135 24.46 7.01 20.31
CA CYS A 135 25.31 8.16 20.59
C CYS A 135 25.23 8.64 22.06
N GLY A 136 24.44 7.98 22.91
CA GLY A 136 24.22 8.38 24.29
C GLY A 136 23.59 9.77 24.44
N LYS A 137 22.84 10.21 23.44
CA LYS A 137 22.12 11.49 23.47
C LYS A 137 20.70 11.26 23.90
N GLU A 138 20.31 11.91 24.99
CA GLU A 138 18.93 11.94 25.45
C GLU A 138 18.24 13.20 24.91
N PRO A 139 17.04 13.08 24.30
CA PRO A 139 16.24 14.24 23.94
C PRO A 139 15.86 15.06 25.16
N GLU A 140 15.79 16.40 25.02
CA GLU A 140 15.31 17.29 26.07
C GLU A 140 13.77 17.27 26.23
N CYS A 141 13.11 16.32 25.63
CA CYS A 141 11.65 16.13 25.65
C CYS A 141 11.29 14.64 25.62
N ASP A 142 10.09 14.32 26.05
CA ASP A 142 9.50 13.01 25.86
C ASP A 142 9.23 12.83 24.37
N LEU A 143 10.00 11.96 23.73
CA LEU A 143 9.91 11.69 22.30
C LEU A 143 9.03 10.46 22.03
N TYR A 144 8.01 10.65 21.23
CA TYR A 144 7.08 9.59 20.81
C TYR A 144 7.25 9.32 19.33
N ILE A 145 7.23 8.05 18.93
CA ILE A 145 7.07 7.64 17.54
C ILE A 145 5.65 7.14 17.38
N HIS A 146 4.90 7.79 16.52
CA HIS A 146 3.56 7.38 16.13
C HIS A 146 3.61 6.76 14.74
N LEU A 147 3.25 5.49 14.64
CA LEU A 147 3.14 4.77 13.38
C LEU A 147 1.65 4.71 13.03
N SER A 148 1.19 5.69 12.29
CA SER A 148 -0.23 5.84 11.95
C SER A 148 -0.69 4.80 10.92
N VAL A 149 -2.00 4.55 10.88
CA VAL A 149 -2.66 3.65 9.93
C VAL A 149 -3.87 4.34 9.30
N GLY A 150 -4.21 3.95 8.08
CA GLY A 150 -5.36 4.48 7.36
C GLY A 150 -5.11 5.86 6.75
N GLU A 151 -3.87 6.24 6.52
CA GLU A 151 -3.49 7.45 5.80
C GLU A 151 -3.99 7.38 4.36
N GLU A 152 -3.67 6.32 3.66
CA GLU A 152 -3.94 6.04 2.24
C GLU A 152 -5.43 6.15 1.84
N LYS A 153 -6.31 6.17 2.80
CA LYS A 153 -7.75 6.25 2.56
C LYS A 153 -8.41 7.45 3.22
N THR A 154 -8.05 7.78 4.43
CA THR A 154 -8.83 8.74 5.26
C THR A 154 -8.01 9.64 6.15
N GLY A 155 -6.73 9.36 6.40
CA GLY A 155 -5.91 10.07 7.40
C GLY A 155 -6.36 9.86 8.86
N LEU A 156 -7.31 8.93 9.11
CA LEU A 156 -7.92 8.77 10.45
C LEU A 156 -6.93 8.33 11.51
N GLY A 157 -5.88 7.59 11.16
CA GLY A 157 -4.86 7.18 12.12
C GLY A 157 -4.19 8.38 12.77
N ALA A 158 -3.71 9.32 11.98
CA ALA A 158 -3.12 10.57 12.48
C ALA A 158 -4.13 11.42 13.28
N ALA A 159 -5.41 11.44 12.84
CA ALA A 159 -6.47 12.16 13.55
C ALA A 159 -6.76 11.61 14.96
N THR A 160 -6.35 10.39 15.27
CA THR A 160 -6.50 9.81 16.62
C THR A 160 -5.36 10.22 17.57
N LEU A 161 -4.27 10.78 17.05
CA LEU A 161 -3.09 11.13 17.85
C LEU A 161 -3.38 12.00 19.09
N PRO A 162 -4.23 13.05 19.02
CA PRO A 162 -4.55 13.87 20.20
C PRO A 162 -5.22 13.11 21.35
N TYR A 163 -5.84 11.96 21.06
CA TYR A 163 -6.47 11.11 22.07
C TYR A 163 -5.47 10.13 22.71
N VAL A 164 -4.42 9.76 21.97
CA VAL A 164 -3.39 8.81 22.42
C VAL A 164 -2.27 9.54 23.16
N ILE A 165 -1.87 10.70 22.64
CA ILE A 165 -0.81 11.55 23.20
C ILE A 165 -1.40 12.95 23.40
N PRO A 166 -2.23 13.15 24.43
CA PRO A 166 -2.75 14.47 24.74
C PRO A 166 -1.60 15.41 25.15
N ASP A 167 -1.76 16.69 24.88
CA ASP A 167 -0.81 17.74 25.24
C ASP A 167 0.57 17.59 24.57
N ALA A 168 0.62 17.09 23.35
CA ALA A 168 1.83 17.15 22.54
C ALA A 168 2.17 18.60 22.21
N ASP A 169 3.41 19.03 22.51
CA ASP A 169 3.88 20.39 22.21
C ASP A 169 4.23 20.56 20.72
N ALA A 170 4.64 19.49 20.05
CA ALA A 170 4.99 19.49 18.64
C ALA A 170 4.76 18.11 17.99
N CYS A 171 4.40 18.12 16.71
CA CYS A 171 4.35 16.93 15.88
C CYS A 171 5.10 17.19 14.57
N ILE A 172 5.99 16.28 14.20
CA ILE A 172 6.69 16.28 12.92
C ILE A 172 6.14 15.08 12.14
N VAL A 173 5.40 15.36 11.08
CA VAL A 173 4.87 14.37 10.15
C VAL A 173 5.86 14.20 9.01
N THR A 174 6.22 12.99 8.72
CA THR A 174 7.10 12.63 7.60
C THR A 174 6.34 11.81 6.58
N ASP A 175 6.59 12.08 5.33
CA ASP A 175 6.01 11.35 4.21
C ASP A 175 6.94 11.42 3.00
N VAL A 176 6.78 10.51 2.04
CA VAL A 176 7.52 10.54 0.79
C VAL A 176 6.98 11.64 -0.13
N ASN A 177 7.80 12.07 -1.09
CA ASN A 177 7.39 13.04 -2.08
C ASN A 177 7.96 12.69 -3.45
N PHE A 178 7.39 13.28 -4.49
CA PHE A 178 7.85 13.09 -5.85
C PHE A 178 9.23 13.72 -6.05
N ALA A 179 10.11 12.95 -6.68
CA ALA A 179 11.36 13.44 -7.25
C ALA A 179 11.18 13.75 -8.74
N LYS A 180 12.25 13.83 -9.50
CA LYS A 180 12.18 13.97 -10.96
C LYS A 180 11.48 12.77 -11.59
N CYS A 181 10.36 13.02 -12.26
CA CYS A 181 9.62 12.02 -13.01
C CYS A 181 9.81 12.22 -14.51
N ALA A 182 9.98 11.12 -15.25
CA ALA A 182 10.03 11.17 -16.72
C ALA A 182 8.69 11.75 -17.25
N GLY A 183 8.80 12.72 -18.17
CA GLY A 183 7.63 13.36 -18.79
C GLY A 183 7.00 14.51 -18.00
N VAL A 184 7.45 14.77 -16.77
CA VAL A 184 7.01 15.91 -15.97
C VAL A 184 8.10 16.99 -16.02
N LYS A 185 7.72 18.20 -16.47
CA LYS A 185 8.62 19.36 -16.45
C LYS A 185 8.51 20.01 -15.08
N ASP A 186 9.62 20.09 -14.39
CA ASP A 186 9.84 20.84 -13.13
C ASP A 186 8.89 20.47 -11.96
N TYR A 187 9.47 19.75 -10.96
CA TYR A 187 9.10 19.79 -9.58
C TYR A 187 10.17 20.51 -8.78
#